data_ae177c4f4ad64ffa8f93fb9ea7b522ff
#
_entry.id   ae177c4f4ad64ffa8f93fb9ea7b522ff
#
_cell.length_a   1.000
_cell.length_b   1.000
_cell.length_c   1.000
_cell.angle_alpha   90.00
_cell.angle_beta   90.00
_cell.angle_gamma   90.00
#
_symmetry.space_group_name_H-M   'P 1'
#
loop_
_entity.id
_entity.type
_entity.pdbx_description
1 polymer ?
#
loop_
_entity_poly.entity_id
_entity_poly.type
_entity_poly.pdbx_seq_one_letter_code
_entity_poly.pdbx_strand_id
1 'polypeptide(L)' 'MTEQEYKIIAMWEYIFYEQQRAENDYLQYKDFFRIYEYDTIDLLEFILAKNRLDVTNKILDDLSKILANHDQRGLK' A
#
# COMPACT_ATOMS: atom_id res chain seq x y z
N MET A 1 13.57 -19.21 -11.20
CA MET A 1 12.33 -18.50 -10.80
C MET A 1 11.26 -18.74 -11.85
N THR A 2 10.05 -19.07 -11.43
CA THR A 2 8.95 -19.34 -12.37
C THR A 2 8.33 -18.03 -12.87
N GLU A 3 7.63 -18.13 -14.00
CA GLU A 3 6.89 -16.98 -14.54
C GLU A 3 5.88 -16.44 -13.53
N GLN A 4 5.25 -17.33 -12.77
CA GLN A 4 4.28 -16.97 -11.76
C GLN A 4 4.92 -16.16 -10.62
N GLU A 5 6.12 -16.54 -10.20
CA GLU A 5 6.87 -15.80 -9.18
C GLU A 5 7.24 -14.40 -9.68
N TYR A 6 7.66 -14.27 -10.93
CA TYR A 6 7.95 -12.96 -11.53
C TYR A 6 6.72 -12.06 -11.52
N LYS A 7 5.55 -12.61 -11.83
CA LYS A 7 4.32 -11.84 -11.83
C LYS A 7 3.96 -11.36 -10.42
N ILE A 8 4.14 -12.21 -9.42
CA ILE A 8 3.86 -11.85 -8.03
C ILE A 8 4.82 -10.75 -7.56
N ILE A 9 6.10 -10.87 -7.88
CA ILE A 9 7.10 -9.86 -7.53
C ILE A 9 6.79 -8.53 -8.20
N ALA A 10 6.42 -8.55 -9.48
CA ALA A 10 6.05 -7.34 -10.21
C ALA A 10 4.82 -6.68 -9.60
N MET A 11 3.82 -7.44 -9.19
CA MET A 11 2.66 -6.93 -8.49
C MET A 11 3.04 -6.32 -7.15
N TRP A 12 3.92 -7.00 -6.41
CA TRP A 12 4.41 -6.50 -5.12
C TRP A 12 5.09 -5.15 -5.29
N GLU A 13 5.97 -5.03 -6.27
CA GLU A 13 6.67 -3.76 -6.55
C GLU A 13 5.70 -2.65 -6.91
N TYR A 14 4.72 -2.94 -7.77
CA TYR A 14 3.70 -1.97 -8.16
C TYR A 14 2.91 -1.48 -6.95
N ILE A 15 2.44 -2.41 -6.13
CA ILE A 15 1.65 -2.07 -4.94
C ILE A 15 2.53 -1.34 -3.91
N PHE A 16 3.80 -1.70 -3.80
CA PHE A 16 4.73 -0.99 -2.93
C PHE A 16 4.85 0.48 -3.32
N TYR A 17 4.97 0.79 -4.61
CA TYR A 17 4.98 2.18 -5.08
C TYR A 17 3.66 2.89 -4.75
N GLU A 18 2.54 2.24 -4.96
CA GLU A 18 1.24 2.81 -4.61
C GLU A 18 1.11 3.05 -3.11
N GLN A 19 1.64 2.15 -2.30
CA GLN A 19 1.66 2.32 -0.85
C GLN A 19 2.50 3.52 -0.44
N GLN A 20 3.67 3.72 -1.04
CA GLN A 20 4.52 4.86 -0.76
C GLN A 20 3.84 6.18 -1.12
N ARG A 21 3.17 6.23 -2.26
CA ARG A 21 2.41 7.42 -2.67
C ARG A 21 1.25 7.70 -1.73
N ALA A 22 0.51 6.66 -1.34
CA ALA A 22 -0.60 6.79 -0.40
C ALA A 22 -0.12 7.26 0.97
N GLU A 23 1.01 6.75 1.45
CA GLU A 23 1.61 7.19 2.71
C GLU A 23 2.02 8.66 2.65
N ASN A 24 2.65 9.09 1.57
CA ASN A 24 3.02 10.49 1.39
C ASN A 24 1.79 11.40 1.37
N ASP A 25 0.75 11.02 0.65
CA ASP A 25 -0.50 11.78 0.59
C ASP A 25 -1.14 11.86 1.98
N TYR A 26 -1.20 10.75 2.70
CA TYR A 26 -1.75 10.70 4.04
C TYR A 26 -0.99 11.63 4.99
N LEU A 27 0.33 11.60 4.96
CA LEU A 27 1.16 12.43 5.82
C LEU A 27 1.00 13.93 5.49
N GLN A 28 0.88 14.27 4.21
CA GLN A 28 0.64 15.66 3.80
C GLN A 28 -0.70 16.17 4.32
N TYR A 29 -1.77 15.39 4.19
CA TYR A 29 -3.08 15.77 4.72
C TYR A 29 -3.06 15.86 6.25
N LYS A 30 -2.39 14.96 6.91
CA LYS A 30 -2.25 14.97 8.37
C LYS A 30 -1.59 16.26 8.86
N ASP A 31 -0.51 16.67 8.19
CA ASP A 31 0.18 17.92 8.51
C ASP A 31 -0.68 19.12 8.21
N PHE A 32 -1.39 19.11 7.07
CA PHE A 32 -2.31 20.17 6.67
C PHE A 32 -3.39 20.41 7.72
N PHE A 33 -4.05 19.35 8.17
CA PHE A 33 -5.13 19.44 9.17
C PHE A 33 -4.64 19.91 10.54
N ARG A 34 -3.37 19.73 10.80
CA ARG A 34 -2.76 20.18 12.06
C ARG A 34 -2.51 21.68 12.09
N ILE A 35 -2.28 22.29 10.91
CA ILE A 35 -1.84 23.67 10.79
C ILE A 35 -2.97 24.58 10.28
N TYR A 36 -3.82 24.09 9.39
CA TYR A 36 -4.83 24.88 8.71
C TYR A 36 -6.24 24.41 9.06
N GLU A 37 -7.20 25.33 8.93
CA GLU A 37 -8.61 24.97 8.97
C GLU A 37 -8.96 24.17 7.72
N TYR A 38 -9.85 23.20 7.86
CA TYR A 38 -10.26 22.32 6.76
C TYR A 38 -11.77 22.28 6.63
N ASP A 39 -12.25 22.07 5.41
CA ASP A 39 -13.66 21.90 5.09
C ASP A 39 -13.99 20.39 4.94
N THR A 40 -15.27 20.13 4.61
CA THR A 40 -15.76 18.76 4.44
C THR A 40 -15.05 18.02 3.30
N ILE A 41 -14.71 18.73 2.22
CA ILE A 41 -14.04 18.15 1.06
C ILE A 41 -12.65 17.69 1.45
N ASP A 42 -11.89 18.52 2.16
CA ASP A 42 -10.56 18.16 2.64
C ASP A 42 -10.60 16.93 3.55
N LEU A 43 -11.61 16.87 4.42
CA LEU A 43 -11.79 15.72 5.30
C LEU A 43 -12.07 14.43 4.51
N LEU A 44 -12.91 14.51 3.47
CA LEU A 44 -13.20 13.37 2.62
C LEU A 44 -11.95 12.89 1.88
N GLU A 45 -11.14 13.80 1.36
CA GLU A 45 -9.88 13.46 0.70
C GLU A 45 -8.91 12.79 1.66
N PHE A 46 -8.85 13.27 2.90
CA PHE A 46 -8.02 12.65 3.94
C PHE A 46 -8.47 11.21 4.22
N ILE A 47 -9.78 10.98 4.36
CA ILE A 47 -10.33 9.65 4.58
C ILE A 47 -10.00 8.72 3.41
N LEU A 48 -10.13 9.21 2.17
CA LEU A 48 -9.78 8.43 0.99
C LEU A 48 -8.30 8.07 0.95
N ALA A 49 -7.42 9.01 1.29
CA ALA A 49 -5.99 8.77 1.35
C ALA A 49 -5.66 7.69 2.40
N LYS A 50 -6.29 7.76 3.57
CA LYS A 50 -6.11 6.77 4.62
C LYS A 50 -6.60 5.38 4.18
N ASN A 51 -7.76 5.32 3.54
CA ASN A 51 -8.31 4.06 3.05
C ASN A 51 -7.39 3.43 1.99
N ARG A 52 -6.85 4.24 1.09
CA ARG A 52 -5.90 3.76 0.08
C ARG A 52 -4.65 3.19 0.73
N LEU A 53 -4.12 3.87 1.75
CA LEU A 53 -2.97 3.40 2.51
C LEU A 53 -3.25 2.06 3.18
N ASP A 54 -4.38 1.93 3.86
CA ASP A 54 -4.77 0.70 4.55
C ASP A 54 -4.94 -0.47 3.57
N VAL A 55 -5.57 -0.23 2.42
CA VAL A 55 -5.77 -1.25 1.40
C VAL A 55 -4.43 -1.70 0.80
N THR A 56 -3.55 -0.76 0.46
CA THR A 56 -2.26 -1.11 -0.12
C THR A 56 -1.38 -1.86 0.88
N ASN A 57 -1.40 -1.47 2.15
CA ASN A 57 -0.68 -2.20 3.20
C ASN A 57 -1.18 -3.64 3.33
N LYS A 58 -2.48 -3.85 3.27
CA LYS A 58 -3.06 -5.19 3.35
C LYS A 58 -2.66 -6.04 2.15
N ILE A 59 -2.70 -5.47 0.95
CA ILE A 59 -2.32 -6.18 -0.27
C ILE A 59 -0.84 -6.58 -0.20
N LEU A 60 0.04 -5.67 0.24
CA LEU A 60 1.46 -5.98 0.40
C LEU A 60 1.69 -7.12 1.39
N ASP A 61 0.97 -7.11 2.50
CA ASP A 61 1.07 -8.17 3.50
C ASP A 61 0.64 -9.52 2.91
N ASP A 62 -0.47 -9.54 2.19
CA ASP A 62 -0.99 -10.75 1.56
C ASP A 62 -0.01 -11.28 0.49
N LEU A 63 0.54 -10.40 -0.35
CA LEU A 63 1.52 -10.78 -1.37
C LEU A 63 2.80 -11.32 -0.72
N SER A 64 3.24 -10.71 0.36
CA SER A 64 4.43 -11.18 1.09
C SER A 64 4.22 -12.59 1.65
N LYS A 65 3.03 -12.89 2.14
CA LYS A 65 2.68 -14.22 2.63
C LYS A 65 2.66 -15.25 1.49
N ILE A 66 2.13 -14.86 0.33
CA ILE A 66 2.11 -15.75 -0.85
C ILE A 66 3.53 -16.06 -1.29
N LEU A 67 4.41 -15.06 -1.35
CA LEU A 67 5.82 -15.27 -1.72
C LEU A 67 6.54 -16.17 -0.73
N ALA A 68 6.33 -15.97 0.57
CA ALA A 68 6.93 -16.79 1.61
C ALA A 68 6.48 -18.25 1.49
N ASN A 69 5.20 -18.48 1.23
CA ASN A 69 4.67 -19.84 1.05
C ASN A 69 5.26 -20.50 -0.20
N HIS A 70 5.46 -19.73 -1.28
CA HIS A 70 6.09 -20.24 -2.50
C HIS A 70 7.52 -20.68 -2.24
N ASP A 71 8.30 -19.89 -1.52
CA ASP A 71 9.66 -20.22 -1.15
C ASP A 71 9.74 -21.50 -0.31
N GLN A 72 8.83 -21.64 0.66
CA GLN A 72 8.74 -22.83 1.48
C GLN A 72 8.45 -24.08 0.66
N ARG A 73 7.59 -23.97 -0.34
CA ARG A 73 7.29 -25.08 -1.24
C ARG A 73 8.49 -25.43 -2.13
N GLY A 74 9.25 -24.42 -2.53
CA GLY A 74 10.44 -24.61 -3.34
C GLY A 74 11.56 -25.34 -2.62
N LEU A 75 11.57 -25.31 -1.29
CA LEU A 75 12.56 -25.96 -0.45
C LEU A 75 12.27 -27.46 -0.21
N LYS A 76 11.12 -27.92 -0.59
CA LYS A 76 10.76 -29.32 -0.48
C LYS A 76 11.09 -30.08 -1.77
#